data_85882d626b8c463ba6ec9f0409e31055
#
_entry.id   85882d626b8c463ba6ec9f0409e31055
#
_cell.length_a   1.000
_cell.length_b   1.000
_cell.length_c   1.000
_cell.angle_alpha   90.00
_cell.angle_beta   90.00
_cell.angle_gamma   90.00
#
_symmetry.space_group_name_H-M   'P 1'
#
loop_
_entity.id
_entity.type
_entity.pdbx_description
1 polymer ?
#
loop_
_entity_poly.entity_id
_entity_poly.type
_entity_poly.pdbx_seq_one_letter_code
_entity_poly.pdbx_strand_id
1 'polypeptide(L)'
;PVTDFTDSITVKMFLRNEQVPEIKEHVKKGAFLKIKGVTSIDRFDGELTIGSISGIKKISDFRSSRVDTSPQKRVELHCHTKMRDMDGVTEAKALVKRAYEWGHPAIAITDHGVVQAFPEANHCFDAWGGCVPKDSDFKVLYGMEAYLVDDLKGMVTNPKKQSLDGRFVVFDIE
;
A
#
# COMPACT_ATOMS: atom_id res chain seq x y z
N PRO A 1 -8.03 12.85 -17.38
CA PRO A 1 -8.56 11.49 -17.28
C PRO A 1 -9.21 11.24 -15.92
N VAL A 2 -10.19 10.34 -15.89
CA VAL A 2 -10.83 9.80 -14.71
C VAL A 2 -10.74 8.28 -14.74
N THR A 3 -10.77 7.63 -13.59
CA THR A 3 -10.72 6.17 -13.49
C THR A 3 -11.74 5.68 -12.46
N ASP A 4 -12.28 4.50 -12.69
CA ASP A 4 -13.05 3.74 -11.70
C ASP A 4 -12.20 2.62 -11.06
N PHE A 5 -10.90 2.64 -11.27
CA PHE A 5 -9.89 1.67 -10.87
C PHE A 5 -9.87 0.36 -11.68
N THR A 6 -10.73 0.22 -12.68
CA THR A 6 -10.68 -0.88 -13.65
C THR A 6 -10.06 -0.40 -14.96
N ASP A 7 -10.46 0.81 -15.39
CA ASP A 7 -9.92 1.46 -16.58
C ASP A 7 -9.96 2.99 -16.42
N SER A 8 -9.49 3.72 -17.43
CA SER A 8 -9.44 5.18 -17.45
C SER A 8 -10.05 5.75 -18.71
N ILE A 9 -10.78 6.85 -18.58
CA ILE A 9 -11.38 7.56 -19.71
C ILE A 9 -11.15 9.07 -19.59
N THR A 10 -10.95 9.75 -20.70
CA THR A 10 -10.82 11.20 -20.73
C THR A 10 -12.21 11.86 -20.71
N VAL A 11 -12.37 12.84 -19.83
CA VAL A 11 -13.56 13.69 -19.77
C VAL A 11 -13.21 15.05 -20.39
N LYS A 12 -13.92 15.44 -21.43
CA LYS A 12 -13.75 16.73 -22.12
C LYS A 12 -14.98 17.62 -21.86
N MET A 13 -14.73 18.78 -21.30
CA MET A 13 -15.77 19.75 -21.01
C MET A 13 -15.37 21.13 -21.50
N PHE A 14 -16.23 21.76 -22.29
CA PHE A 14 -16.08 23.12 -22.76
C PHE A 14 -16.81 24.06 -21.80
N LEU A 15 -16.06 24.91 -21.13
CA LEU A 15 -16.57 25.86 -20.14
C LEU A 15 -16.40 27.30 -20.61
N ARG A 16 -17.32 28.17 -20.23
CA ARG A 16 -17.09 29.62 -20.29
C ARG A 16 -16.11 30.03 -19.21
N ASN A 17 -15.33 31.07 -19.44
CA ASN A 17 -14.29 31.51 -18.50
C ASN A 17 -14.82 31.74 -17.08
N GLU A 18 -16.04 32.17 -16.93
CA GLU A 18 -16.72 32.44 -15.65
C GLU A 18 -16.98 31.15 -14.85
N GLN A 19 -17.16 30.00 -15.51
CA GLN A 19 -17.48 28.71 -14.90
C GLN A 19 -16.23 27.93 -14.49
N VAL A 20 -15.06 28.30 -15.02
CA VAL A 20 -13.80 27.57 -14.79
C VAL A 20 -13.38 27.56 -13.31
N PRO A 21 -13.47 28.68 -12.56
CA PRO A 21 -13.05 28.68 -11.15
C PRO A 21 -13.88 27.72 -10.29
N GLU A 22 -15.21 27.72 -10.44
CA GLU A 22 -16.14 26.88 -9.70
C GLU A 22 -15.85 25.39 -9.96
N ILE A 23 -15.70 25.01 -11.22
CA ILE A 23 -15.41 23.60 -11.57
C ILE A 23 -14.03 23.18 -11.06
N LYS A 24 -13.01 24.02 -11.16
CA LYS A 24 -11.66 23.72 -10.65
C LYS A 24 -11.61 23.53 -9.14
N GLU A 25 -12.49 24.18 -8.39
CA GLU A 25 -12.57 23.99 -6.96
C GLU A 25 -13.02 22.56 -6.58
N HIS A 26 -13.93 21.99 -7.36
CA HIS A 26 -14.52 20.68 -7.11
C HIS A 26 -13.75 19.54 -7.79
N VAL A 27 -13.17 19.77 -8.96
CA VAL A 27 -12.44 18.78 -9.76
C VAL A 27 -10.95 18.87 -9.48
N LYS A 28 -10.51 18.24 -8.39
CA LYS A 28 -9.10 18.15 -7.99
C LYS A 28 -8.59 16.72 -8.15
N LYS A 29 -7.27 16.57 -8.32
CA LYS A 29 -6.63 15.25 -8.32
C LYS A 29 -6.99 14.49 -7.04
N GLY A 30 -7.47 13.26 -7.18
CA GLY A 30 -7.91 12.42 -6.06
C GLY A 30 -9.35 12.69 -5.58
N ALA A 31 -10.09 13.61 -6.21
CA ALA A 31 -11.51 13.79 -5.90
C ALA A 31 -12.36 12.67 -6.49
N PHE A 32 -13.33 12.18 -5.73
CA PHE A 32 -14.34 11.23 -6.18
C PHE A 32 -15.52 12.00 -6.74
N LEU A 33 -15.85 11.70 -8.00
CA LEU A 33 -16.86 12.44 -8.75
C LEU A 33 -17.85 11.49 -9.42
N LYS A 34 -19.12 11.83 -9.36
CA LYS A 34 -20.15 11.23 -10.22
C LYS A 34 -20.38 12.17 -11.40
N ILE A 35 -20.09 11.68 -12.60
CA ILE A 35 -20.16 12.45 -13.84
C ILE A 35 -21.28 11.87 -14.71
N LYS A 36 -22.12 12.73 -15.24
CA LYS A 36 -23.14 12.39 -16.24
C LYS A 36 -22.82 13.06 -17.54
N GLY A 37 -22.61 12.29 -18.59
CA GLY A 37 -22.28 12.78 -19.93
C GLY A 37 -22.54 11.71 -20.99
N VAL A 38 -22.18 12.00 -22.22
CA VAL A 38 -22.32 11.11 -23.36
C VAL A 38 -20.94 10.65 -23.80
N THR A 39 -20.76 9.36 -24.01
CA THR A 39 -19.52 8.81 -24.56
C THR A 39 -19.54 8.98 -26.08
N SER A 40 -18.44 9.46 -26.63
CA SER A 40 -18.24 9.60 -28.08
C SER A 40 -16.76 9.46 -28.43
N ILE A 41 -16.51 9.07 -29.67
CA ILE A 41 -15.14 9.09 -30.19
C ILE A 41 -14.81 10.51 -30.54
N ASP A 42 -13.71 11.01 -29.97
CA ASP A 42 -13.20 12.34 -30.28
C ASP A 42 -12.64 12.37 -31.70
N ARG A 43 -13.00 13.40 -32.45
CA ARG A 43 -12.64 13.52 -33.88
C ARG A 43 -11.18 13.88 -34.11
N PHE A 44 -10.48 14.40 -33.09
CA PHE A 44 -9.10 14.86 -33.21
C PHE A 44 -8.09 13.78 -32.89
N ASP A 45 -8.34 13.02 -31.83
CA ASP A 45 -7.40 11.98 -31.35
C ASP A 45 -7.93 10.55 -31.55
N GLY A 46 -9.20 10.38 -31.96
CA GLY A 46 -9.80 9.06 -32.18
C GLY A 46 -10.07 8.28 -30.89
N GLU A 47 -9.89 8.88 -29.73
CA GLU A 47 -10.07 8.22 -28.44
C GLU A 47 -11.54 8.30 -27.97
N LEU A 48 -11.95 7.27 -27.21
CA LEU A 48 -13.27 7.29 -26.55
C LEU A 48 -13.21 8.30 -25.39
N THR A 49 -14.11 9.26 -25.39
CA THR A 49 -14.19 10.31 -24.38
C THR A 49 -15.61 10.47 -23.84
N ILE A 50 -15.72 11.04 -22.65
CA ILE A 50 -17.01 11.52 -22.13
C ILE A 50 -17.11 13.01 -22.41
N GLY A 51 -18.05 13.38 -23.24
CA GLY A 51 -18.41 14.75 -23.58
C GLY A 51 -19.83 15.10 -23.18
N SER A 52 -20.31 16.26 -23.64
CA SER A 52 -21.69 16.74 -23.37
C SER A 52 -22.09 16.56 -21.90
N ILE A 53 -21.24 17.04 -21.00
CA ILE A 53 -21.39 16.86 -19.57
C ILE A 53 -22.65 17.58 -19.09
N SER A 54 -23.63 16.83 -18.57
CA SER A 54 -24.88 17.36 -18.02
C SER A 54 -24.88 17.49 -16.50
N GLY A 55 -23.88 16.96 -15.82
CA GLY A 55 -23.73 17.08 -14.38
C GLY A 55 -22.45 16.49 -13.83
N ILE A 56 -21.90 17.16 -12.83
CA ILE A 56 -20.78 16.69 -12.01
C ILE A 56 -21.18 16.86 -10.56
N LYS A 57 -21.01 15.83 -9.75
CA LYS A 57 -21.26 15.85 -8.32
C LYS A 57 -20.09 15.23 -7.58
N LYS A 58 -19.58 15.89 -6.56
CA LYS A 58 -18.63 15.30 -5.63
C LYS A 58 -19.32 14.24 -4.79
N ILE A 59 -18.70 13.08 -4.66
CA ILE A 59 -19.19 11.95 -3.86
C ILE A 59 -18.11 11.55 -2.84
N SER A 60 -18.48 10.73 -1.87
CA SER A 60 -17.54 10.10 -0.96
C SER A 60 -16.71 9.03 -1.67
N ASP A 61 -15.60 8.67 -1.09
CA ASP A 61 -14.78 7.54 -1.55
C ASP A 61 -15.64 6.26 -1.52
N PHE A 62 -15.82 5.65 -2.69
CA PHE A 62 -16.60 4.42 -2.84
C PHE A 62 -15.75 3.14 -2.82
N ARG A 63 -14.44 3.29 -2.63
CA ARG A 63 -13.55 2.13 -2.53
C ARG A 63 -13.85 1.37 -1.25
N SER A 64 -14.09 0.08 -1.38
CA SER A 64 -14.13 -0.81 -0.23
C SER A 64 -12.69 -1.14 0.18
N SER A 65 -12.31 -0.82 1.39
CA SER A 65 -11.07 -1.30 1.99
C SER A 65 -11.40 -2.38 3.02
N ARG A 66 -10.56 -3.40 3.10
CA ARG A 66 -10.64 -4.35 4.21
C ARG A 66 -10.33 -3.61 5.51
N VAL A 67 -11.11 -3.88 6.53
CA VAL A 67 -10.93 -3.34 7.88
C VAL A 67 -10.97 -4.51 8.85
N ASP A 68 -10.06 -4.52 9.80
CA ASP A 68 -10.15 -5.45 10.91
C ASP A 68 -11.20 -4.94 11.90
N THR A 69 -12.30 -5.67 12.04
CA THR A 69 -13.41 -5.35 12.97
C THR A 69 -13.36 -6.18 14.24
N SER A 70 -12.31 -6.98 14.45
CA SER A 70 -12.15 -7.79 15.66
C SER A 70 -12.13 -6.91 16.91
N PRO A 71 -12.90 -7.23 17.94
CA PRO A 71 -12.90 -6.47 19.20
C PRO A 71 -11.55 -6.58 19.93
N GLN A 72 -10.87 -7.73 19.80
CA GLN A 72 -9.54 -7.95 20.32
C GLN A 72 -8.56 -8.05 19.15
N LYS A 73 -7.60 -7.15 19.10
CA LYS A 73 -6.58 -7.11 18.04
C LYS A 73 -5.46 -8.09 18.32
N ARG A 74 -5.03 -8.77 17.27
CA ARG A 74 -3.87 -9.65 17.29
C ARG A 74 -2.60 -8.84 17.02
N VAL A 75 -1.49 -9.24 17.62
CA VAL A 75 -0.16 -8.81 17.17
C VAL A 75 0.29 -9.77 16.05
N GLU A 76 0.65 -9.22 14.89
CA GLU A 76 1.27 -10.01 13.84
C GLU A 76 2.76 -10.15 14.13
N LEU A 77 3.20 -11.37 14.39
CA LEU A 77 4.57 -11.69 14.79
C LEU A 77 5.42 -12.27 13.64
N HIS A 78 4.81 -12.53 12.49
CA HIS A 78 5.48 -13.12 11.33
C HIS A 78 4.99 -12.44 10.05
N CYS A 79 5.72 -11.44 9.57
CA CYS A 79 5.32 -10.66 8.43
C CYS A 79 6.50 -10.35 7.51
N HIS A 80 6.31 -10.60 6.22
CA HIS A 80 7.31 -10.39 5.18
C HIS A 80 6.98 -9.17 4.34
N THR A 81 8.02 -8.41 4.02
CA THR A 81 7.94 -7.22 3.16
C THR A 81 8.43 -7.51 1.75
N LYS A 82 8.30 -6.54 0.84
CA LYS A 82 8.88 -6.62 -0.51
C LYS A 82 10.42 -6.61 -0.53
N MET A 83 11.08 -6.35 0.61
CA MET A 83 12.55 -6.35 0.69
C MET A 83 13.14 -7.75 0.69
N ARG A 84 12.28 -8.74 0.68
CA ARG A 84 12.61 -10.14 0.53
C ARG A 84 12.33 -10.65 -0.87
N ASP A 85 13.11 -11.63 -1.33
CA ASP A 85 12.87 -12.31 -2.61
C ASP A 85 11.64 -13.22 -2.55
N MET A 86 10.77 -13.10 -3.55
CA MET A 86 9.77 -14.05 -4.02
C MET A 86 8.46 -14.20 -3.24
N ASP A 87 8.27 -13.70 -2.01
CA ASP A 87 6.99 -13.91 -1.30
C ASP A 87 6.37 -12.69 -0.62
N GLY A 88 7.09 -11.58 -0.56
CA GLY A 88 6.58 -10.31 -0.07
C GLY A 88 6.40 -9.29 -1.21
N VAL A 89 5.22 -8.66 -1.30
CA VAL A 89 4.94 -7.61 -2.32
C VAL A 89 4.64 -6.25 -1.69
N THR A 90 4.45 -6.20 -0.37
CA THR A 90 4.01 -4.99 0.33
C THR A 90 5.20 -4.26 0.94
N GLU A 91 5.22 -2.94 0.83
CA GLU A 91 6.23 -2.08 1.48
C GLU A 91 6.11 -2.14 2.99
N ALA A 92 7.24 -2.09 3.70
CA ALA A 92 7.26 -2.11 5.16
C ALA A 92 6.42 -0.96 5.75
N LYS A 93 6.56 0.24 5.21
CA LYS A 93 5.76 1.42 5.61
C LYS A 93 4.25 1.18 5.45
N ALA A 94 3.83 0.51 4.37
CA ALA A 94 2.42 0.21 4.14
C ALA A 94 1.86 -0.80 5.15
N LEU A 95 2.66 -1.81 5.52
CA LEU A 95 2.30 -2.79 6.54
C LEU A 95 2.16 -2.15 7.92
N VAL A 96 3.17 -1.38 8.34
CA VAL A 96 3.19 -0.65 9.62
C VAL A 96 1.99 0.30 9.71
N LYS A 97 1.77 1.11 8.67
CA LYS A 97 0.63 2.01 8.59
C LYS A 97 -0.71 1.29 8.72
N ARG A 98 -0.86 0.16 8.02
CA ARG A 98 -2.11 -0.61 8.04
C ARG A 98 -2.39 -1.22 9.41
N ALA A 99 -1.37 -1.79 10.06
CA ALA A 99 -1.51 -2.34 11.41
C ALA A 99 -1.90 -1.25 12.41
N TYR A 100 -1.27 -0.08 12.35
CA TYR A 100 -1.62 1.07 13.17
C TYR A 100 -3.06 1.54 12.93
N GLU A 101 -3.46 1.75 11.67
CA GLU A 101 -4.82 2.19 11.30
C GLU A 101 -5.91 1.20 11.73
N TRP A 102 -5.60 -0.09 11.80
CA TRP A 102 -6.51 -1.12 12.28
C TRP A 102 -6.55 -1.25 13.79
N GLY A 103 -5.70 -0.51 14.52
CA GLY A 103 -5.65 -0.49 15.97
C GLY A 103 -4.93 -1.71 16.56
N HIS A 104 -4.04 -2.35 15.80
CA HIS A 104 -3.15 -3.37 16.35
C HIS A 104 -2.17 -2.71 17.33
N PRO A 105 -1.79 -3.36 18.43
CA PRO A 105 -0.81 -2.80 19.37
C PRO A 105 0.62 -2.84 18.85
N ALA A 106 0.93 -3.80 17.96
CA ALA A 106 2.25 -3.94 17.37
C ALA A 106 2.19 -4.76 16.06
N ILE A 107 3.28 -4.72 15.29
CA ILE A 107 3.56 -5.60 14.15
C ILE A 107 5.04 -5.98 14.17
N ALA A 108 5.37 -7.23 13.86
CA ALA A 108 6.75 -7.64 13.62
C ALA A 108 7.07 -7.57 12.11
N ILE A 109 8.28 -7.15 11.79
CA ILE A 109 8.86 -7.27 10.45
C ILE A 109 9.93 -8.35 10.53
N THR A 110 9.72 -9.46 9.81
CA THR A 110 10.51 -10.70 9.94
C THR A 110 10.85 -11.28 8.58
N ASP A 111 11.54 -10.50 7.76
CA ASP A 111 11.97 -10.95 6.42
C ASP A 111 12.98 -12.10 6.53
N HIS A 112 13.00 -13.01 5.57
CA HIS A 112 13.92 -14.14 5.52
C HIS A 112 15.37 -13.70 5.30
N GLY A 113 16.22 -13.96 6.26
CA GLY A 113 17.66 -13.79 6.18
C GLY A 113 18.13 -12.34 5.96
N VAL A 114 17.23 -11.36 6.03
CA VAL A 114 17.50 -9.97 5.72
C VAL A 114 16.84 -9.00 6.68
N VAL A 115 17.43 -7.81 6.82
CA VAL A 115 16.97 -6.73 7.69
C VAL A 115 16.74 -5.39 6.95
N GLN A 116 16.70 -5.44 5.62
CA GLN A 116 16.63 -4.22 4.78
C GLN A 116 15.37 -3.40 5.01
N ALA A 117 14.30 -4.01 5.50
CA ALA A 117 13.04 -3.31 5.79
C ALA A 117 13.07 -2.47 7.07
N PHE A 118 14.04 -2.68 7.97
CA PHE A 118 14.07 -2.03 9.28
C PHE A 118 14.14 -0.50 9.22
N PRO A 119 15.01 0.12 8.39
CA PRO A 119 15.03 1.57 8.27
C PRO A 119 13.69 2.13 7.80
N GLU A 120 13.05 1.51 6.80
CA GLU A 120 11.75 1.96 6.29
C GLU A 120 10.65 1.84 7.35
N ALA A 121 10.63 0.75 8.12
CA ALA A 121 9.69 0.55 9.21
C ALA A 121 9.92 1.57 10.35
N ASN A 122 11.18 1.86 10.69
CA ASN A 122 11.52 2.83 11.72
C ASN A 122 11.15 4.27 11.32
N HIS A 123 11.32 4.63 10.06
CA HIS A 123 10.92 5.94 9.53
C HIS A 123 9.40 6.20 9.58
N CYS A 124 8.59 5.19 9.89
CA CYS A 124 7.17 5.39 10.15
C CYS A 124 6.89 6.28 11.38
N PHE A 125 7.85 6.41 12.29
CA PHE A 125 7.74 7.23 13.50
C PHE A 125 8.42 8.61 13.36
N ASP A 126 8.95 8.94 12.19
CA ASP A 126 9.63 10.22 11.98
C ASP A 126 8.65 11.39 12.04
N ALA A 127 9.13 12.52 12.55
CA ALA A 127 8.37 13.77 12.60
C ALA A 127 7.95 14.27 11.20
N TRP A 128 8.76 13.96 10.18
CA TRP A 128 8.53 14.34 8.79
C TRP A 128 8.27 13.10 7.93
N GLY A 129 7.05 12.95 7.48
CA GLY A 129 6.67 11.85 6.57
C GLY A 129 6.41 10.51 7.25
N GLY A 130 6.46 10.42 8.58
CA GLY A 130 6.05 9.25 9.33
C GLY A 130 4.56 8.95 9.17
N CYS A 131 4.16 7.71 9.41
CA CYS A 131 2.76 7.27 9.32
C CYS A 131 2.16 6.87 10.67
N VAL A 132 2.97 6.86 11.73
CA VAL A 132 2.58 6.58 13.12
C VAL A 132 3.00 7.77 13.97
N PRO A 133 2.14 8.32 14.84
CA PRO A 133 2.53 9.36 15.78
C PRO A 133 3.65 8.88 16.70
N LYS A 134 4.63 9.75 16.95
CA LYS A 134 5.83 9.43 17.74
C LYS A 134 5.50 9.09 19.20
N ASP A 135 4.44 9.63 19.72
CA ASP A 135 3.92 9.43 21.08
C ASP A 135 2.90 8.28 21.18
N SER A 136 2.75 7.50 20.12
CA SER A 136 1.86 6.33 20.09
C SER A 136 2.46 5.17 20.87
N ASP A 137 1.61 4.41 21.55
CA ASP A 137 1.98 3.13 22.17
C ASP A 137 2.20 1.99 21.18
N PHE A 138 1.90 2.21 19.88
CA PHE A 138 2.12 1.23 18.82
C PHE A 138 3.60 0.93 18.64
N LYS A 139 3.93 -0.35 18.47
CA LYS A 139 5.33 -0.81 18.36
C LYS A 139 5.58 -1.56 17.06
N VAL A 140 6.76 -1.37 16.49
CA VAL A 140 7.32 -2.25 15.48
C VAL A 140 8.34 -3.15 16.15
N LEU A 141 8.17 -4.45 16.00
CA LEU A 141 9.10 -5.47 16.44
C LEU A 141 10.01 -5.82 15.27
N TYR A 142 11.31 -5.81 15.52
CA TYR A 142 12.32 -6.10 14.50
C TYR A 142 12.83 -7.51 14.70
N GLY A 143 12.60 -8.36 13.71
CA GLY A 143 13.03 -9.75 13.73
C GLY A 143 13.55 -10.17 12.36
N MET A 144 14.13 -11.33 12.29
CA MET A 144 14.61 -11.94 11.06
C MET A 144 14.27 -13.42 11.08
N GLU A 145 13.73 -13.94 10.00
CA GLU A 145 13.55 -15.37 9.84
C GLU A 145 14.90 -15.99 9.41
N ALA A 146 15.56 -16.62 10.37
CA ALA A 146 16.89 -17.17 10.16
C ALA A 146 16.86 -18.63 9.71
N TYR A 147 17.86 -19.04 8.96
CA TYR A 147 18.09 -20.42 8.59
C TYR A 147 19.11 -21.06 9.52
N LEU A 148 18.66 -22.05 10.28
CA LEU A 148 19.56 -22.87 11.10
C LEU A 148 20.08 -24.03 10.26
N VAL A 149 21.38 -24.17 10.14
CA VAL A 149 22.05 -25.25 9.42
C VAL A 149 23.08 -25.92 10.31
N ASP A 150 23.17 -27.24 10.23
CA ASP A 150 24.13 -28.00 11.03
C ASP A 150 25.55 -27.93 10.46
N ASP A 151 25.70 -27.73 9.12
CA ASP A 151 26.99 -27.63 8.44
C ASP A 151 26.92 -26.68 7.25
N LEU A 152 27.66 -25.58 7.32
CA LEU A 152 27.82 -24.61 6.24
C LEU A 152 28.48 -25.23 4.98
N LYS A 153 29.32 -26.24 5.12
CA LYS A 153 29.96 -26.93 3.99
C LYS A 153 28.93 -27.67 3.14
N GLY A 154 27.91 -28.25 3.72
CA GLY A 154 26.82 -28.91 3.01
C GLY A 154 26.04 -27.97 2.09
N MET A 155 25.86 -26.73 2.46
CA MET A 155 25.22 -25.69 1.64
C MET A 155 26.08 -25.28 0.44
N VAL A 156 27.39 -25.16 0.61
CA VAL A 156 28.32 -24.74 -0.45
C VAL A 156 28.53 -25.85 -1.49
N THR A 157 28.51 -27.11 -1.07
CA THR A 157 28.80 -28.26 -1.94
C THR A 157 27.58 -28.80 -2.69
N ASN A 158 26.36 -28.49 -2.23
CA ASN A 158 25.15 -29.01 -2.87
C ASN A 158 24.00 -27.98 -2.93
N PRO A 159 24.15 -26.94 -3.78
CA PRO A 159 23.14 -25.87 -3.89
C PRO A 159 21.78 -26.36 -4.43
N LYS A 160 21.68 -27.60 -4.93
CA LYS A 160 20.41 -28.20 -5.38
C LYS A 160 19.66 -28.98 -4.30
N LYS A 161 20.27 -29.26 -3.18
CA LYS A 161 19.58 -29.80 -2.01
C LYS A 161 19.06 -28.67 -1.13
N GLN A 162 18.13 -27.93 -1.67
CA GLN A 162 17.38 -26.88 -0.95
C GLN A 162 16.18 -27.44 -0.17
N SER A 163 16.22 -28.68 0.31
CA SER A 163 15.36 -29.05 1.43
C SER A 163 16.07 -28.56 2.70
N LEU A 164 15.94 -27.31 2.97
CA LEU A 164 16.20 -26.78 4.30
C LEU A 164 15.11 -27.39 5.20
N ASP A 165 15.41 -28.48 5.90
CA ASP A 165 14.74 -28.84 7.14
C ASP A 165 15.05 -27.71 8.15
N GLY A 166 14.68 -26.47 7.75
CA GLY A 166 14.98 -25.25 8.46
C GLY A 166 14.10 -25.14 9.69
N ARG A 167 14.69 -25.25 10.86
CA ARG A 167 14.08 -24.69 12.06
C ARG A 167 14.29 -23.18 11.99
N PHE A 168 13.22 -22.44 11.96
CA PHE A 168 13.25 -20.99 11.98
C PHE A 168 13.49 -20.53 13.42
N VAL A 169 14.42 -19.60 13.58
CA VAL A 169 14.63 -18.91 14.84
C VAL A 169 14.35 -17.43 14.60
N VAL A 170 13.37 -16.90 15.31
CA VAL A 170 13.11 -15.47 15.34
C VAL A 170 14.02 -14.88 16.41
N PHE A 171 14.90 -13.97 16.03
CA PHE A 171 15.70 -13.16 16.97
C PHE A 171 14.96 -11.83 17.15
N ASP A 172 14.67 -11.51 18.41
CA ASP A 172 14.29 -10.16 18.80
C ASP A 172 15.59 -9.37 19.02
N ILE A 173 15.70 -8.26 18.31
CA ILE A 173 16.82 -7.33 18.47
C ILE A 173 16.29 -6.15 19.28
N GLU A 174 16.58 -6.10 20.56
CA GLU A 174 16.32 -4.95 21.42
C GLU A 174 17.12 -3.71 20.99
#